data_d9363f8c2d1fc76592eb439021eb2a96
#
_entry.id   d9363f8c2d1fc76592eb439021eb2a96
#
_cell.length_a   1.000
_cell.length_b   1.000
_cell.length_c   1.000
_cell.angle_alpha   90.00
_cell.angle_beta   90.00
_cell.angle_gamma   90.00
#
_symmetry.space_group_name_H-M   'P 1'
#
loop_
_entity.id
_entity.type
_entity.pdbx_description
1 polymer ?
#
loop_
_entity_poly.entity_id
_entity_poly.type
_entity_poly.pdbx_seq_one_letter_code
_entity_poly.pdbx_strand_id
1 'polypeptide(L)'
;MKRILLAGLILLSVAGAWAAESPLATIKEFTGKVEVMAPGGTWKPATKGMALAKNTAVSTGFKSIAVLTLGSSVLTVKPLTKLSLEEIVRLQGSEQVKLYLSAGRVKAAVAAPAGGTTDFSVKSPSATASVRGTGFDFDGANLAVTEGVVVFVGTNGQAVRVPAGSLSSVGAGGGTSAPLQEAIGALAPLLPPGVDPGSFESLSDAANAVLAALSAGGVDVIVQW
;
A
#
# COMPACT_ATOMS: atom_id res chain seq x y z
N MET A 1 70.38 43.73 -16.20
CA MET A 1 69.98 42.34 -16.09
C MET A 1 68.78 42.30 -15.17
N LYS A 2 67.54 42.31 -15.72
CA LYS A 2 66.27 42.29 -14.97
C LYS A 2 65.71 40.89 -15.06
N ARG A 3 65.65 40.14 -13.98
CA ARG A 3 64.99 38.83 -13.87
C ARG A 3 63.52 39.05 -13.53
N ILE A 4 62.63 38.79 -14.50
CA ILE A 4 61.19 38.80 -14.31
C ILE A 4 60.79 37.41 -13.84
N LEU A 5 60.34 37.30 -12.57
CA LEU A 5 59.70 36.10 -12.00
C LEU A 5 58.24 36.10 -12.40
N LEU A 6 57.87 35.18 -13.29
CA LEU A 6 56.48 34.89 -13.63
C LEU A 6 55.91 33.94 -12.55
N ALA A 7 55.11 34.46 -11.64
CA ALA A 7 54.34 33.65 -10.71
C ALA A 7 53.06 33.12 -11.40
N GLY A 8 53.09 31.86 -11.79
CA GLY A 8 51.90 31.20 -12.34
C GLY A 8 50.88 30.88 -11.21
N LEU A 9 49.77 31.60 -11.25
CA LEU A 9 48.61 31.35 -10.37
C LEU A 9 47.80 30.15 -10.93
N ILE A 10 48.01 28.98 -10.38
CA ILE A 10 47.20 27.79 -10.68
C ILE A 10 45.87 27.92 -9.91
N LEU A 11 44.81 28.35 -10.60
CA LEU A 11 43.43 28.28 -10.10
C LEU A 11 42.98 26.80 -10.12
N LEU A 12 43.04 26.14 -8.96
CA LEU A 12 42.47 24.83 -8.76
C LEU A 12 40.96 24.98 -8.65
N SER A 13 40.23 24.80 -9.74
CA SER A 13 38.76 24.75 -9.77
C SER A 13 38.32 23.42 -9.13
N VAL A 14 37.98 23.45 -7.83
CA VAL A 14 37.28 22.35 -7.16
C VAL A 14 35.85 22.34 -7.69
N ALA A 15 35.60 21.57 -8.74
CA ALA A 15 34.26 21.20 -9.15
C ALA A 15 33.68 20.30 -8.06
N GLY A 16 32.95 20.91 -7.12
CA GLY A 16 32.16 20.16 -6.14
C GLY A 16 31.15 19.33 -6.90
N ALA A 17 31.39 18.03 -7.03
CA ALA A 17 30.39 17.06 -7.45
C ALA A 17 29.29 17.05 -6.38
N TRP A 18 28.23 17.81 -6.59
CA TRP A 18 27.02 17.68 -5.82
C TRP A 18 26.45 16.32 -6.21
N ALA A 19 26.60 15.34 -5.31
CA ALA A 19 25.92 14.07 -5.43
C ALA A 19 24.41 14.38 -5.40
N ALA A 20 23.78 14.33 -6.55
CA ALA A 20 22.34 14.46 -6.64
C ALA A 20 21.75 13.27 -5.85
N GLU A 21 21.11 13.56 -4.72
CA GLU A 21 20.46 12.58 -3.90
C GLU A 21 19.38 11.88 -4.75
N SER A 22 19.46 10.56 -4.85
CA SER A 22 18.51 9.80 -5.67
C SER A 22 17.10 10.02 -5.14
N PRO A 23 16.13 10.30 -6.01
CA PRO A 23 14.76 10.57 -5.57
C PRO A 23 14.19 9.36 -4.82
N LEU A 24 13.62 9.61 -3.63
CA LEU A 24 13.03 8.56 -2.80
C LEU A 24 11.78 7.92 -3.41
N ALA A 25 11.10 8.63 -4.31
CA ALA A 25 9.92 8.12 -5.00
C ALA A 25 10.08 8.25 -6.52
N THR A 26 9.84 7.16 -7.24
CA THR A 26 9.92 7.13 -8.72
C THR A 26 8.87 6.21 -9.32
N ILE A 27 8.48 6.48 -10.57
CA ILE A 27 7.73 5.55 -11.39
C ILE A 27 8.70 4.51 -11.96
N LYS A 28 8.64 3.29 -11.43
CA LYS A 28 9.49 2.18 -11.89
C LYS A 28 9.08 1.70 -13.28
N GLU A 29 7.78 1.46 -13.46
CA GLU A 29 7.18 1.01 -14.71
C GLU A 29 5.67 1.26 -14.70
N PHE A 30 5.05 1.24 -15.87
CA PHE A 30 3.60 1.34 -15.99
C PHE A 30 3.11 0.75 -17.32
N THR A 31 1.82 0.43 -17.36
CA THR A 31 1.10 0.03 -18.58
C THR A 31 -0.20 0.82 -18.68
N GLY A 32 -0.64 1.10 -19.92
CA GLY A 32 -1.85 1.86 -20.18
C GLY A 32 -1.68 3.37 -19.94
N LYS A 33 -2.79 4.03 -19.60
CA LYS A 33 -2.82 5.47 -19.35
C LYS A 33 -2.52 5.74 -17.87
N VAL A 34 -1.38 6.36 -17.59
CA VAL A 34 -0.98 6.83 -16.27
C VAL A 34 -0.61 8.29 -16.34
N GLU A 35 -1.16 9.09 -15.45
CA GLU A 35 -0.95 10.53 -15.38
C GLU A 35 -0.45 10.92 -13.99
N VAL A 36 0.36 11.96 -13.95
CA VAL A 36 0.97 12.51 -12.74
C VAL A 36 0.69 14.00 -12.68
N MET A 37 0.38 14.50 -11.49
CA MET A 37 0.19 15.93 -11.22
C MET A 37 1.08 16.35 -10.05
N ALA A 38 2.05 17.21 -10.35
CA ALA A 38 2.85 17.87 -9.32
C ALA A 38 2.01 18.89 -8.53
N PRO A 39 2.43 19.30 -7.34
CA PRO A 39 1.72 20.33 -6.55
C PRO A 39 1.49 21.61 -7.34
N GLY A 40 0.24 22.07 -7.39
CA GLY A 40 -0.14 23.27 -8.14
C GLY A 40 -0.04 23.18 -9.68
N GLY A 41 0.29 21.98 -10.20
CA GLY A 41 0.42 21.74 -11.63
C GLY A 41 -0.84 21.18 -12.28
N THR A 42 -0.65 20.72 -13.52
CA THR A 42 -1.68 20.03 -14.31
C THR A 42 -1.32 18.56 -14.47
N TRP A 43 -2.30 17.73 -14.85
CA TRP A 43 -2.07 16.32 -15.19
C TRP A 43 -1.18 16.21 -16.42
N LYS A 44 -0.13 15.40 -16.33
CA LYS A 44 0.81 15.10 -17.41
C LYS A 44 0.97 13.59 -17.53
N PRO A 45 1.18 13.04 -18.73
CA PRO A 45 1.51 11.65 -18.91
C PRO A 45 2.74 11.26 -18.07
N ALA A 46 2.66 10.09 -17.45
CA ALA A 46 3.78 9.51 -16.71
C ALA A 46 4.92 9.09 -17.65
N THR A 47 6.14 9.14 -17.16
CA THR A 47 7.31 8.55 -17.83
C THR A 47 8.04 7.61 -16.87
N LYS A 48 8.64 6.56 -17.41
CA LYS A 48 9.47 5.63 -16.61
C LYS A 48 10.67 6.40 -16.04
N GLY A 49 10.95 6.18 -14.76
CA GLY A 49 12.01 6.88 -14.02
C GLY A 49 11.60 8.28 -13.53
N MET A 50 10.38 8.75 -13.81
CA MET A 50 9.92 10.04 -13.31
C MET A 50 9.97 10.09 -11.79
N ALA A 51 10.65 11.11 -11.25
CA ALA A 51 10.69 11.37 -9.82
C ALA A 51 9.35 11.96 -9.35
N LEU A 52 8.88 11.49 -8.20
CA LEU A 52 7.67 11.93 -7.54
C LEU A 52 8.03 12.70 -6.27
N ALA A 53 7.69 13.97 -6.24
CA ALA A 53 7.88 14.82 -5.07
C ALA A 53 6.72 14.66 -4.07
N LYS A 54 6.90 15.18 -2.85
CA LYS A 54 5.82 15.35 -1.87
C LYS A 54 4.62 16.06 -2.51
N ASN A 55 3.42 15.63 -2.15
CA ASN A 55 2.13 16.14 -2.67
C ASN A 55 1.91 15.93 -4.18
N THR A 56 2.67 15.02 -4.80
CA THR A 56 2.40 14.60 -6.18
C THR A 56 1.23 13.61 -6.20
N ALA A 57 0.29 13.82 -7.12
CA ALA A 57 -0.80 12.88 -7.36
C ALA A 57 -0.50 12.00 -8.57
N VAL A 58 -0.90 10.72 -8.48
CA VAL A 58 -0.80 9.72 -9.55
C VAL A 58 -2.20 9.19 -9.85
N SER A 59 -2.55 9.08 -11.12
CA SER A 59 -3.83 8.55 -11.58
C SER A 59 -3.60 7.47 -12.64
N THR A 60 -4.27 6.34 -12.48
CA THR A 60 -4.29 5.23 -13.45
C THR A 60 -5.65 5.15 -14.12
N GLY A 61 -5.67 4.98 -15.43
CA GLY A 61 -6.88 4.80 -16.21
C GLY A 61 -7.41 3.37 -16.21
N PHE A 62 -8.38 3.10 -17.08
CA PHE A 62 -8.93 1.77 -17.29
C PHE A 62 -7.85 0.82 -17.83
N LYS A 63 -7.77 -0.42 -17.31
CA LYS A 63 -6.74 -1.44 -17.65
C LYS A 63 -5.30 -0.93 -17.52
N SER A 64 -5.07 0.06 -16.66
CA SER A 64 -3.75 0.67 -16.47
C SER A 64 -3.19 0.34 -15.09
N ILE A 65 -1.89 0.11 -15.02
CA ILE A 65 -1.19 -0.22 -13.79
C ILE A 65 0.08 0.64 -13.73
N ALA A 66 0.41 1.17 -12.55
CA ALA A 66 1.70 1.80 -12.31
C ALA A 66 2.40 1.11 -11.13
N VAL A 67 3.71 0.91 -11.26
CA VAL A 67 4.58 0.41 -10.18
C VAL A 67 5.47 1.56 -9.76
N LEU A 68 5.37 1.93 -8.51
CA LEU A 68 6.16 2.99 -7.88
C LEU A 68 7.21 2.38 -6.97
N THR A 69 8.41 2.94 -6.97
CA THR A 69 9.41 2.70 -5.92
C THR A 69 9.30 3.84 -4.92
N LEU A 70 9.15 3.52 -3.64
CA LEU A 70 9.00 4.46 -2.53
C LEU A 70 10.04 4.10 -1.46
N GLY A 71 11.22 4.70 -1.55
CA GLY A 71 12.35 4.28 -0.75
C GLY A 71 12.72 2.82 -1.01
N SER A 72 12.70 2.00 0.05
CA SER A 72 12.95 0.54 -0.01
C SER A 72 11.68 -0.27 -0.37
N SER A 73 10.52 0.40 -0.46
CA SER A 73 9.21 -0.24 -0.68
C SER A 73 8.76 -0.13 -2.13
N VAL A 74 7.88 -1.05 -2.54
CA VAL A 74 7.25 -1.06 -3.87
C VAL A 74 5.74 -0.99 -3.73
N LEU A 75 5.12 -0.08 -4.48
CA LEU A 75 3.68 0.10 -4.53
C LEU A 75 3.17 -0.15 -5.95
N THR A 76 2.24 -1.08 -6.10
CA THR A 76 1.50 -1.29 -7.36
C THR A 76 0.17 -0.55 -7.26
N VAL A 77 -0.01 0.45 -8.11
CA VAL A 77 -1.26 1.21 -8.27
C VAL A 77 -2.10 0.51 -9.32
N LYS A 78 -3.26 -0.02 -8.90
CA LYS A 78 -4.17 -0.81 -9.74
C LYS A 78 -4.97 0.09 -10.70
N PRO A 79 -5.76 -0.47 -11.64
CA PRO A 79 -6.60 0.33 -12.54
C PRO A 79 -7.60 1.23 -11.79
N LEU A 80 -7.97 2.37 -12.42
CA LEU A 80 -8.95 3.32 -11.91
C LEU A 80 -8.63 3.86 -10.49
N THR A 81 -7.34 4.05 -10.22
CA THR A 81 -6.86 4.49 -8.90
C THR A 81 -6.36 5.92 -8.95
N LYS A 82 -6.69 6.70 -7.93
CA LYS A 82 -6.18 8.04 -7.68
C LYS A 82 -5.52 8.08 -6.31
N LEU A 83 -4.23 8.35 -6.30
CA LEU A 83 -3.34 8.32 -5.14
C LEU A 83 -2.55 9.61 -5.07
N SER A 84 -2.29 10.14 -3.88
CA SER A 84 -1.32 11.21 -3.64
C SER A 84 -0.24 10.80 -2.64
N LEU A 85 0.99 11.25 -2.90
CA LEU A 85 2.16 11.05 -2.06
C LEU A 85 2.23 12.21 -1.06
N GLU A 86 1.66 12.04 0.15
CA GLU A 86 1.61 13.11 1.15
C GLU A 86 2.97 13.39 1.78
N GLU A 87 3.74 12.35 2.03
CA GLU A 87 5.06 12.45 2.64
C GLU A 87 5.97 11.31 2.20
N ILE A 88 7.22 11.63 1.92
CA ILE A 88 8.29 10.66 1.79
C ILE A 88 9.59 11.29 2.31
N VAL A 89 10.14 10.71 3.36
CA VAL A 89 11.31 11.23 4.05
C VAL A 89 12.20 10.06 4.48
N ARG A 90 13.51 10.25 4.36
CA ARG A 90 14.52 9.35 4.93
C ARG A 90 15.36 10.15 5.93
N LEU A 91 15.35 9.74 7.19
CA LEU A 91 16.12 10.35 8.28
C LEU A 91 16.83 9.27 9.07
N GLN A 92 18.15 9.37 9.18
CA GLN A 92 18.97 8.49 10.02
C GLN A 92 18.70 6.99 9.81
N GLY A 93 18.54 6.55 8.55
CA GLY A 93 18.26 5.16 8.21
C GLY A 93 16.79 4.74 8.36
N SER A 94 15.91 5.62 8.82
CA SER A 94 14.46 5.37 8.86
C SER A 94 13.76 6.00 7.66
N GLU A 95 12.83 5.27 7.06
CA GLU A 95 11.98 5.77 5.97
C GLU A 95 10.55 5.99 6.48
N GLN A 96 9.98 7.16 6.18
CA GLN A 96 8.59 7.46 6.41
C GLN A 96 7.88 7.73 5.09
N VAL A 97 6.80 7.00 4.83
CA VAL A 97 5.97 7.14 3.62
C VAL A 97 4.51 7.27 4.02
N LYS A 98 3.88 8.37 3.62
CA LYS A 98 2.45 8.59 3.82
C LYS A 98 1.77 8.81 2.48
N LEU A 99 0.77 8.02 2.21
CA LEU A 99 -0.02 8.05 0.98
C LEU A 99 -1.48 8.34 1.30
N TYR A 100 -2.15 9.03 0.39
CA TYR A 100 -3.59 9.21 0.43
C TYR A 100 -4.25 8.59 -0.80
N LEU A 101 -5.04 7.55 -0.58
CA LEU A 101 -5.80 6.85 -1.60
C LEU A 101 -7.20 7.47 -1.70
N SER A 102 -7.42 8.32 -2.70
CA SER A 102 -8.72 8.96 -2.92
C SER A 102 -9.75 8.00 -3.48
N ALA A 103 -9.33 7.07 -4.33
CA ALA A 103 -10.17 6.06 -4.95
C ALA A 103 -9.31 4.93 -5.55
N GLY A 104 -9.90 3.76 -5.75
CA GLY A 104 -9.27 2.62 -6.40
C GLY A 104 -8.56 1.69 -5.41
N ARG A 105 -7.49 1.02 -5.86
CA ARG A 105 -6.80 -0.03 -5.11
C ARG A 105 -5.30 0.04 -5.27
N VAL A 106 -4.58 -0.27 -4.21
CA VAL A 106 -3.12 -0.39 -4.20
C VAL A 106 -2.71 -1.73 -3.61
N LYS A 107 -1.59 -2.27 -4.12
CA LYS A 107 -0.87 -3.40 -3.50
C LYS A 107 0.51 -2.90 -3.09
N ALA A 108 0.83 -3.04 -1.83
CA ALA A 108 2.11 -2.63 -1.27
C ALA A 108 2.96 -3.85 -0.88
N ALA A 109 4.24 -3.78 -1.20
CA ALA A 109 5.28 -4.63 -0.64
C ALA A 109 6.25 -3.70 0.09
N VAL A 110 6.07 -3.62 1.40
CA VAL A 110 6.79 -2.67 2.26
C VAL A 110 8.01 -3.35 2.85
N ALA A 111 9.17 -2.74 2.63
CA ALA A 111 10.45 -3.19 3.16
C ALA A 111 11.14 -2.04 3.91
N ALA A 112 11.87 -2.38 4.96
CA ALA A 112 12.75 -1.44 5.62
C ALA A 112 14.09 -1.30 4.86
N PRO A 113 14.75 -0.14 4.90
CA PRO A 113 16.11 0.00 4.42
C PRO A 113 17.07 -0.86 5.24
N ALA A 114 18.22 -1.22 4.66
CA ALA A 114 19.21 -2.04 5.34
C ALA A 114 19.68 -1.38 6.67
N GLY A 115 19.50 -2.10 7.77
CA GLY A 115 19.85 -1.62 9.12
C GLY A 115 18.93 -0.51 9.66
N GLY A 116 17.81 -0.23 9.00
CA GLY A 116 16.87 0.82 9.37
C GLY A 116 15.46 0.32 9.64
N THR A 117 14.53 1.26 9.73
CA THR A 117 13.11 1.00 9.93
C THR A 117 12.29 1.71 8.86
N THR A 118 11.06 1.25 8.65
CA THR A 118 10.08 1.96 7.81
C THR A 118 8.80 2.22 8.59
N ASP A 119 8.20 3.38 8.35
CA ASP A 119 6.84 3.74 8.78
C ASP A 119 6.05 4.06 7.51
N PHE A 120 5.25 3.11 7.09
CA PHE A 120 4.50 3.20 5.84
C PHE A 120 3.00 3.22 6.13
N SER A 121 2.30 4.23 5.65
CA SER A 121 0.87 4.35 5.84
C SER A 121 0.13 4.73 4.56
N VAL A 122 -1.03 4.13 4.37
CA VAL A 122 -1.99 4.49 3.32
C VAL A 122 -3.30 4.89 4.00
N LYS A 123 -3.66 6.14 3.85
CA LYS A 123 -4.92 6.70 4.33
C LYS A 123 -5.93 6.79 3.20
N SER A 124 -7.18 6.52 3.50
CA SER A 124 -8.34 6.74 2.62
C SER A 124 -9.41 7.57 3.33
N PRO A 125 -10.52 7.93 2.66
CA PRO A 125 -11.67 8.51 3.34
C PRO A 125 -12.26 7.63 4.44
N SER A 126 -12.11 6.31 4.36
CA SER A 126 -12.76 5.35 5.27
C SER A 126 -11.83 4.76 6.32
N ALA A 127 -10.53 4.65 6.03
CA ALA A 127 -9.59 3.98 6.92
C ALA A 127 -8.13 4.41 6.73
N THR A 128 -7.29 3.94 7.65
CA THR A 128 -5.83 4.05 7.54
C THR A 128 -5.21 2.68 7.78
N ALA A 129 -4.37 2.23 6.85
CA ALA A 129 -3.52 1.05 6.98
C ALA A 129 -2.09 1.49 7.28
N SER A 130 -1.52 1.05 8.41
CA SER A 130 -0.17 1.41 8.86
C SER A 130 0.67 0.18 9.11
N VAL A 131 1.92 0.16 8.61
CA VAL A 131 2.80 -0.99 8.61
C VAL A 131 4.27 -0.64 8.83
N ARG A 132 5.07 -1.63 9.24
CA ARG A 132 6.52 -1.53 9.41
C ARG A 132 7.31 -2.61 8.64
N GLY A 133 6.72 -3.16 7.56
CA GLY A 133 7.32 -4.22 6.75
C GLY A 133 6.30 -5.33 6.52
N THR A 134 5.49 -5.21 5.48
CA THR A 134 4.35 -6.10 5.22
C THR A 134 4.00 -6.07 3.75
N GLY A 135 3.34 -7.15 3.29
CA GLY A 135 2.64 -7.20 2.01
C GLY A 135 1.14 -7.05 2.22
N PHE A 136 0.48 -6.13 1.53
CA PHE A 136 -0.97 -5.96 1.63
C PHE A 136 -1.60 -5.37 0.36
N ASP A 137 -2.88 -5.66 0.18
CA ASP A 137 -3.78 -5.03 -0.79
C ASP A 137 -4.80 -4.17 -0.04
N PHE A 138 -5.07 -2.94 -0.51
CA PHE A 138 -6.00 -2.02 0.11
C PHE A 138 -6.78 -1.22 -0.95
N ASP A 139 -8.11 -1.20 -0.84
CA ASP A 139 -8.99 -0.47 -1.78
C ASP A 139 -9.68 0.76 -1.15
N GLY A 140 -9.23 1.14 0.03
CA GLY A 140 -9.78 2.28 0.77
C GLY A 140 -10.76 1.90 1.87
N ALA A 141 -11.41 0.75 1.79
CA ALA A 141 -12.31 0.22 2.80
C ALA A 141 -11.99 -1.23 3.19
N ASN A 142 -11.45 -2.02 2.25
CA ASN A 142 -11.12 -3.43 2.45
C ASN A 142 -9.61 -3.62 2.42
N LEU A 143 -9.10 -4.38 3.38
CA LEU A 143 -7.70 -4.71 3.56
C LEU A 143 -7.50 -6.23 3.49
N ALA A 144 -6.54 -6.67 2.67
CA ALA A 144 -6.07 -8.05 2.64
C ALA A 144 -4.55 -8.06 2.91
N VAL A 145 -4.09 -8.84 3.89
CA VAL A 145 -2.69 -8.90 4.29
C VAL A 145 -2.08 -10.20 3.77
N THR A 146 -1.02 -10.08 2.98
CA THR A 146 -0.31 -11.24 2.41
C THR A 146 0.93 -11.63 3.22
N GLU A 147 1.53 -10.67 3.92
CA GLU A 147 2.74 -10.88 4.72
C GLU A 147 2.77 -9.92 5.91
N GLY A 148 3.24 -10.37 7.07
CA GLY A 148 3.41 -9.55 8.28
C GLY A 148 2.11 -9.20 8.98
N VAL A 149 2.02 -7.99 9.56
CA VAL A 149 0.87 -7.48 10.31
C VAL A 149 0.61 -6.04 9.96
N VAL A 150 -0.63 -5.71 9.63
CA VAL A 150 -1.11 -4.34 9.40
C VAL A 150 -1.91 -3.85 10.60
N VAL A 151 -1.67 -2.62 11.05
CA VAL A 151 -2.57 -1.91 11.95
C VAL A 151 -3.58 -1.16 11.09
N PHE A 152 -4.84 -1.58 11.17
CA PHE A 152 -5.94 -1.03 10.38
C PHE A 152 -6.89 -0.24 11.28
N VAL A 153 -7.12 1.01 10.93
CA VAL A 153 -7.89 1.97 11.75
C VAL A 153 -9.02 2.55 10.92
N GLY A 154 -10.25 2.37 11.39
CA GLY A 154 -11.43 2.95 10.77
C GLY A 154 -11.65 4.42 11.17
N THR A 155 -12.64 5.08 10.56
CA THR A 155 -12.95 6.50 10.82
C THR A 155 -13.49 6.75 12.22
N ASN A 156 -14.08 5.76 12.88
CA ASN A 156 -14.51 5.87 14.29
C ASN A 156 -13.35 5.74 15.29
N GLY A 157 -12.11 5.58 14.81
CA GLY A 157 -10.91 5.40 15.64
C GLY A 157 -10.67 3.97 16.13
N GLN A 158 -11.52 3.00 15.80
CA GLN A 158 -11.31 1.61 16.13
C GLN A 158 -10.13 1.05 15.34
N ALA A 159 -9.15 0.50 16.04
CA ALA A 159 -7.97 -0.12 15.48
C ALA A 159 -8.01 -1.64 15.64
N VAL A 160 -7.64 -2.36 14.58
CA VAL A 160 -7.46 -3.81 14.59
C VAL A 160 -6.10 -4.19 14.01
N ARG A 161 -5.50 -5.27 14.54
CA ARG A 161 -4.30 -5.88 13.95
C ARG A 161 -4.72 -7.00 13.01
N VAL A 162 -4.35 -6.87 11.74
CA VAL A 162 -4.68 -7.83 10.69
C VAL A 162 -3.40 -8.59 10.33
N PRO A 163 -3.28 -9.87 10.70
CA PRO A 163 -2.11 -10.68 10.37
C PRO A 163 -2.15 -11.19 8.93
N ALA A 164 -1.02 -11.71 8.46
CA ALA A 164 -0.91 -12.35 7.15
C ALA A 164 -1.98 -13.44 6.95
N GLY A 165 -2.51 -13.53 5.73
CA GLY A 165 -3.59 -14.45 5.36
C GLY A 165 -4.99 -14.01 5.81
N SER A 166 -5.12 -12.83 6.44
CA SER A 166 -6.37 -12.32 6.97
C SER A 166 -6.89 -11.11 6.21
N LEU A 167 -8.18 -10.87 6.35
CA LEU A 167 -8.93 -9.76 5.79
C LEU A 167 -9.49 -8.89 6.92
N SER A 168 -9.75 -7.63 6.62
CA SER A 168 -10.55 -6.73 7.46
C SER A 168 -11.21 -5.67 6.58
N SER A 169 -12.38 -5.22 6.97
CA SER A 169 -13.13 -4.20 6.24
C SER A 169 -13.64 -3.10 7.18
N VAL A 170 -14.02 -1.95 6.61
CA VAL A 170 -14.68 -0.88 7.37
C VAL A 170 -16.17 -0.95 7.09
N GLY A 171 -16.96 -1.15 8.15
CA GLY A 171 -18.41 -1.14 8.09
C GLY A 171 -19.00 0.26 7.97
N ALA A 172 -20.32 0.33 7.75
CA ALA A 172 -21.06 1.58 7.55
C ALA A 172 -20.92 2.57 8.74
N GLY A 173 -20.67 2.07 9.95
CA GLY A 173 -20.40 2.89 11.15
C GLY A 173 -18.95 3.36 11.30
N GLY A 174 -18.08 3.12 10.29
CA GLY A 174 -16.67 3.51 10.33
C GLY A 174 -15.78 2.62 11.21
N GLY A 175 -16.31 1.56 11.79
CA GLY A 175 -15.57 0.57 12.58
C GLY A 175 -14.92 -0.50 11.71
N THR A 176 -13.78 -1.02 12.15
CA THR A 176 -13.06 -2.12 11.49
C THR A 176 -13.59 -3.48 11.94
N SER A 177 -13.79 -4.40 11.00
CA SER A 177 -14.13 -5.79 11.31
C SER A 177 -12.94 -6.53 11.91
N ALA A 178 -13.20 -7.43 12.87
CA ALA A 178 -12.17 -8.34 13.36
C ALA A 178 -11.82 -9.36 12.26
N PRO A 179 -10.52 -9.69 12.04
CA PRO A 179 -10.09 -10.61 10.98
C PRO A 179 -10.77 -11.97 11.03
N LEU A 180 -11.00 -12.49 12.25
CA LEU A 180 -11.70 -13.74 12.44
C LEU A 180 -13.17 -13.66 11.99
N GLN A 181 -13.88 -12.60 12.33
CA GLN A 181 -15.28 -12.39 11.96
C GLN A 181 -15.45 -12.23 10.46
N GLU A 182 -14.51 -11.53 9.79
CA GLU A 182 -14.50 -11.39 8.35
C GLU A 182 -14.35 -12.75 7.65
N ALA A 183 -13.43 -13.59 8.13
CA ALA A 183 -13.22 -14.93 7.58
C ALA A 183 -14.42 -15.86 7.82
N ILE A 184 -15.07 -15.78 9.00
CA ILE A 184 -16.30 -16.53 9.30
C ILE A 184 -17.45 -16.04 8.44
N GLY A 185 -17.58 -14.73 8.23
CA GLY A 185 -18.59 -14.14 7.34
C GLY A 185 -18.49 -14.64 5.89
N ALA A 186 -17.27 -14.87 5.41
CA ALA A 186 -17.05 -15.47 4.08
C ALA A 186 -17.56 -16.92 3.98
N LEU A 187 -17.67 -17.64 5.08
CA LEU A 187 -18.23 -19.00 5.15
C LEU A 187 -19.76 -19.02 5.36
N ALA A 188 -20.36 -17.89 5.70
CA ALA A 188 -21.79 -17.82 6.03
C ALA A 188 -22.71 -18.40 4.96
N PRO A 189 -22.49 -18.22 3.64
CA PRO A 189 -23.32 -18.85 2.60
C PRO A 189 -23.26 -20.38 2.57
N LEU A 190 -22.25 -20.97 3.21
CA LEU A 190 -22.03 -22.43 3.28
C LEU A 190 -22.53 -23.03 4.60
N LEU A 191 -22.95 -22.20 5.54
CA LEU A 191 -23.46 -22.66 6.83
C LEU A 191 -24.90 -23.20 6.69
N PRO A 192 -25.29 -24.20 7.53
CA PRO A 192 -26.65 -24.66 7.57
C PRO A 192 -27.66 -23.56 7.90
N PRO A 193 -28.91 -23.63 7.39
CA PRO A 193 -29.94 -22.67 7.75
C PRO A 193 -30.16 -22.60 9.26
N GLY A 194 -30.21 -21.38 9.82
CA GLY A 194 -30.43 -21.13 11.23
C GLY A 194 -29.15 -21.10 12.09
N VAL A 195 -27.98 -21.32 11.52
CA VAL A 195 -26.70 -21.16 12.23
C VAL A 195 -26.25 -19.70 12.12
N ASP A 196 -26.06 -19.07 13.28
CA ASP A 196 -25.51 -17.69 13.32
C ASP A 196 -23.99 -17.70 13.10
N PRO A 197 -23.47 -17.05 12.06
CA PRO A 197 -22.01 -16.92 11.85
C PRO A 197 -21.28 -16.30 13.04
N GLY A 198 -21.95 -15.43 13.80
CA GLY A 198 -21.38 -14.79 15.00
C GLY A 198 -21.19 -15.71 16.20
N SER A 199 -21.74 -16.93 16.16
CA SER A 199 -21.66 -17.91 17.29
C SER A 199 -20.34 -18.68 17.33
N PHE A 200 -19.49 -18.61 16.30
CA PHE A 200 -18.23 -19.34 16.26
C PHE A 200 -17.09 -18.58 16.95
N GLU A 201 -16.34 -19.30 17.78
CA GLU A 201 -15.15 -18.74 18.46
C GLU A 201 -13.87 -18.92 17.63
N SER A 202 -13.88 -19.83 16.63
CA SER A 202 -12.73 -20.08 15.76
C SER A 202 -13.15 -20.43 14.33
N LEU A 203 -12.21 -20.24 13.36
CA LEU A 203 -12.39 -20.68 11.97
C LEU A 203 -12.55 -22.19 11.85
N SER A 204 -11.89 -22.97 12.72
CA SER A 204 -12.01 -24.42 12.73
C SER A 204 -13.42 -24.86 13.11
N ASP A 205 -14.08 -24.18 14.03
CA ASP A 205 -15.45 -24.49 14.43
C ASP A 205 -16.42 -24.19 13.29
N ALA A 206 -16.28 -23.04 12.63
CA ALA A 206 -17.09 -22.69 11.46
C ALA A 206 -16.86 -23.66 10.29
N ALA A 207 -15.60 -24.04 10.01
CA ALA A 207 -15.27 -24.99 8.96
C ALA A 207 -15.83 -26.40 9.27
N ASN A 208 -15.75 -26.84 10.52
CA ASN A 208 -16.33 -28.13 10.94
C ASN A 208 -17.86 -28.16 10.81
N ALA A 209 -18.54 -27.04 11.09
CA ALA A 209 -19.98 -26.91 10.88
C ALA A 209 -20.35 -27.02 9.38
N VAL A 210 -19.59 -26.43 8.50
CA VAL A 210 -19.75 -26.55 7.03
C VAL A 210 -19.51 -27.99 6.59
N LEU A 211 -18.42 -28.64 7.05
CA LEU A 211 -18.11 -30.03 6.71
C LEU A 211 -19.17 -30.98 7.19
N ALA A 212 -19.69 -30.78 8.41
CA ALA A 212 -20.80 -31.57 8.95
C ALA A 212 -22.07 -31.44 8.10
N ALA A 213 -22.40 -30.23 7.66
CA ALA A 213 -23.53 -29.95 6.77
C ALA A 213 -23.39 -30.64 5.41
N LEU A 214 -22.20 -30.60 4.81
CA LEU A 214 -21.90 -31.27 3.55
C LEU A 214 -21.97 -32.80 3.68
N SER A 215 -21.47 -33.36 4.79
CA SER A 215 -21.50 -34.81 5.04
C SER A 215 -22.91 -35.33 5.36
N ALA A 216 -23.78 -34.47 5.89
CA ALA A 216 -25.19 -34.83 6.16
C ALA A 216 -26.10 -34.81 4.93
N GLY A 217 -25.54 -34.49 3.73
CA GLY A 217 -26.30 -34.45 2.46
C GLY A 217 -27.22 -33.24 2.31
N GLY A 218 -27.01 -32.20 3.08
CA GLY A 218 -27.87 -31.01 3.11
C GLY A 218 -27.60 -29.93 2.07
N VAL A 219 -26.60 -30.10 1.18
CA VAL A 219 -26.25 -29.11 0.17
C VAL A 219 -25.95 -29.77 -1.17
N ASP A 220 -26.87 -29.64 -2.13
CA ASP A 220 -26.58 -29.93 -3.53
C ASP A 220 -25.70 -28.81 -4.10
N VAL A 221 -24.40 -29.08 -4.22
CA VAL A 221 -23.47 -28.17 -4.90
C VAL A 221 -23.67 -28.33 -6.39
N ILE A 222 -24.51 -27.47 -6.98
CA ILE A 222 -24.61 -27.36 -8.45
C ILE A 222 -23.38 -26.59 -8.92
N VAL A 223 -22.34 -27.30 -9.35
CA VAL A 223 -21.22 -26.72 -10.09
C VAL A 223 -21.68 -26.49 -11.52
N GLN A 224 -22.02 -25.25 -11.87
CA GLN A 224 -22.19 -24.88 -13.28
C GLN A 224 -20.82 -24.54 -13.86
N TRP A 225 -20.45 -25.32 -14.89
CA TRP A 225 -19.24 -25.14 -15.71
C TRP A 225 -19.41 -24.00 -16.72
#